data_7001b2ef1a311831c20f1f81b3a5f995
#
_entry.id   7001b2ef1a311831c20f1f81b3a5f995
#
_cell.length_a   1.000
_cell.length_b   1.000
_cell.length_c   1.000
_cell.angle_alpha   90.00
_cell.angle_beta   90.00
_cell.angle_gamma   90.00
#
_symmetry.space_group_name_H-M   'P 1'
#
loop_
_entity.id
_entity.type
_entity.pdbx_description
1 polymer ?
#
loop_
_entity_poly.entity_id
_entity_poly.type
_entity_poly.pdbx_seq_one_letter_code
_entity_poly.pdbx_strand_id
1 'polypeptide(L)'
;MSDAGLVIDTHVWLWLEAEPDRLGEPARARIEQAARAGKLWVSVMSVWEIGMLVAKDRIRLSMPVDEWVRQASATPGMQMLGVIPEIALESTRLPDAPHGDPVDRLLMASARLHNLTLVTADEKILAYAQQGHLKALKA
;
A
#
# COMPACT_ATOMS: atom_id res chain seq x y z
N MET A 1 5.59 23.01 1.24
CA MET A 1 4.50 22.20 0.72
C MET A 1 4.37 20.92 1.53
N SER A 2 3.21 20.67 2.04
CA SER A 2 3.03 19.47 2.85
C SER A 2 2.80 18.26 1.96
N ASP A 3 3.45 17.16 2.29
CA ASP A 3 3.19 15.87 1.69
C ASP A 3 1.94 15.28 2.34
N ALA A 4 1.02 14.76 1.55
CA ALA A 4 -0.17 14.10 2.06
C ALA A 4 0.16 12.76 2.73
N GLY A 5 1.34 12.23 2.50
CA GLY A 5 1.81 11.02 3.13
C GLY A 5 2.02 9.88 2.16
N LEU A 6 2.15 8.69 2.72
CA LEU A 6 2.42 7.47 1.97
C LEU A 6 1.27 6.48 2.12
N VAL A 7 0.98 5.74 1.06
CA VAL A 7 0.22 4.49 1.16
C VAL A 7 1.14 3.36 0.74
N ILE A 8 1.20 2.30 1.54
CA ILE A 8 2.07 1.16 1.26
C ILE A 8 1.26 0.01 0.68
N ASP A 9 1.84 -0.70 -0.31
CA ASP A 9 1.14 -1.84 -0.86
C ASP A 9 1.22 -3.06 0.07
N THR A 10 0.52 -4.12 -0.29
CA THR A 10 0.38 -5.29 0.58
C THR A 10 1.71 -5.93 0.94
N HIS A 11 2.62 -6.12 -0.03
CA HIS A 11 3.91 -6.75 0.25
C HIS A 11 4.81 -5.85 1.07
N VAL A 12 4.75 -4.54 0.84
CA VAL A 12 5.51 -3.58 1.65
C VAL A 12 5.03 -3.64 3.10
N TRP A 13 3.72 -3.77 3.31
CA TRP A 13 3.17 -3.91 4.66
C TRP A 13 3.68 -5.19 5.33
N LEU A 14 3.67 -6.31 4.62
CA LEU A 14 4.21 -7.57 5.13
C LEU A 14 5.68 -7.44 5.50
N TRP A 15 6.49 -6.82 4.64
CA TRP A 15 7.91 -6.64 4.92
C TRP A 15 8.14 -5.70 6.09
N LEU A 16 7.40 -4.61 6.15
CA LEU A 16 7.54 -3.65 7.25
C LEU A 16 7.34 -4.31 8.61
N GLU A 17 6.35 -5.19 8.70
CA GLU A 17 6.01 -5.83 9.97
C GLU A 17 6.86 -7.05 10.30
N ALA A 18 7.32 -7.81 9.30
CA ALA A 18 7.98 -9.09 9.51
C ALA A 18 9.43 -9.13 9.04
N GLU A 19 9.77 -8.41 7.99
CA GLU A 19 11.08 -8.47 7.36
C GLU A 19 11.52 -7.08 6.89
N PRO A 20 11.68 -6.12 7.83
CA PRO A 20 11.96 -4.72 7.42
C PRO A 20 13.26 -4.55 6.64
N ASP A 21 14.20 -5.50 6.77
CA ASP A 21 15.46 -5.43 6.01
C ASP A 21 15.26 -5.63 4.51
N ARG A 22 14.09 -6.12 4.09
CA ARG A 22 13.77 -6.22 2.65
C ARG A 22 13.46 -4.87 2.02
N LEU A 23 13.20 -3.86 2.84
CA LEU A 23 12.95 -2.51 2.35
C LEU A 23 14.26 -1.79 2.11
N GLY A 24 14.37 -1.07 0.99
CA GLY A 24 15.53 -0.23 0.72
C GLY A 24 15.60 0.92 1.70
N GLU A 25 16.80 1.45 1.90
CA GLU A 25 17.03 2.53 2.86
C GLU A 25 16.17 3.77 2.60
N PRO A 26 16.06 4.27 1.36
CA PRO A 26 15.23 5.46 1.12
C PRO A 26 13.76 5.23 1.45
N ALA A 27 13.23 4.04 1.14
CA ALA A 27 11.85 3.71 1.45
C ALA A 27 11.63 3.61 2.95
N ARG A 28 12.53 2.94 3.67
CA ARG A 28 12.43 2.83 5.13
C ARG A 28 12.42 4.18 5.81
N ALA A 29 13.33 5.07 5.39
CA ALA A 29 13.42 6.41 5.98
C ALA A 29 12.13 7.20 5.74
N ARG A 30 11.56 7.13 4.54
CA ARG A 30 10.31 7.81 4.21
C ARG A 30 9.13 7.23 4.99
N ILE A 31 9.07 5.91 5.14
CA ILE A 31 8.02 5.24 5.91
C ILE A 31 8.10 5.66 7.38
N GLU A 32 9.28 5.64 7.96
CA GLU A 32 9.45 6.05 9.36
C GLU A 32 9.05 7.50 9.57
N GLN A 33 9.43 8.37 8.65
CA GLN A 33 9.07 9.78 8.72
C GLN A 33 7.56 9.97 8.63
N ALA A 34 6.91 9.27 7.70
CA ALA A 34 5.46 9.34 7.52
C ALA A 34 4.74 8.83 8.78
N ALA A 35 5.22 7.75 9.37
CA ALA A 35 4.63 7.21 10.59
C ALA A 35 4.72 8.21 11.74
N ARG A 36 5.87 8.86 11.90
CA ARG A 36 6.04 9.87 12.95
C ARG A 36 5.08 11.04 12.76
N ALA A 37 4.72 11.36 11.54
CA ALA A 37 3.80 12.44 11.22
C ALA A 37 2.32 11.99 11.21
N GLY A 38 2.04 10.71 11.44
CA GLY A 38 0.68 10.18 11.36
C GLY A 38 0.15 10.13 9.93
N LYS A 39 1.04 10.01 8.95
CA LYS A 39 0.71 10.07 7.52
C LYS A 39 1.12 8.79 6.78
N LEU A 40 1.10 7.67 7.46
CA LEU A 40 1.35 6.36 6.87
C LEU A 40 0.03 5.62 6.76
N TRP A 41 -0.33 5.24 5.53
CA TRP A 41 -1.62 4.62 5.24
C TRP A 41 -1.45 3.22 4.70
N VAL A 42 -2.39 2.34 5.04
CA VAL A 42 -2.53 1.03 4.41
C VAL A 42 -4.00 0.87 4.00
N SER A 43 -4.24 0.31 2.82
CA SER A 43 -5.59 0.16 2.31
C SER A 43 -6.29 -1.05 2.94
N VAL A 44 -7.60 -0.92 3.16
CA VAL A 44 -8.42 -2.06 3.57
C VAL A 44 -8.34 -3.20 2.55
N MET A 45 -8.04 -2.90 1.29
CA MET A 45 -7.86 -3.93 0.27
C MET A 45 -6.61 -4.77 0.50
N SER A 46 -5.60 -4.23 1.18
CA SER A 46 -4.45 -5.03 1.59
C SER A 46 -4.82 -6.04 2.66
N VAL A 47 -5.76 -5.70 3.54
CA VAL A 47 -6.31 -6.66 4.50
C VAL A 47 -6.96 -7.83 3.77
N TRP A 48 -7.80 -7.52 2.76
CA TRP A 48 -8.45 -8.54 1.95
C TRP A 48 -7.42 -9.42 1.24
N GLU A 49 -6.40 -8.80 0.64
CA GLU A 49 -5.37 -9.53 -0.09
C GLU A 49 -4.57 -10.46 0.83
N ILE A 50 -4.20 -10.00 2.01
CA ILE A 50 -3.51 -10.85 2.99
C ILE A 50 -4.38 -12.04 3.37
N GLY A 51 -5.67 -11.79 3.64
CA GLY A 51 -6.61 -12.87 3.92
C GLY A 51 -6.67 -13.91 2.82
N MET A 52 -6.70 -13.44 1.56
CA MET A 52 -6.71 -14.32 0.39
C MET A 52 -5.40 -15.12 0.25
N LEU A 53 -4.27 -14.45 0.47
CA LEU A 53 -2.97 -15.11 0.36
C LEU A 53 -2.82 -16.20 1.42
N VAL A 54 -3.27 -15.96 2.64
CA VAL A 54 -3.26 -16.98 3.71
C VAL A 54 -4.22 -18.11 3.36
N ALA A 55 -5.43 -17.79 2.92
CA ALA A 55 -6.44 -18.81 2.57
C ALA A 55 -5.97 -19.71 1.44
N LYS A 56 -5.19 -19.18 0.49
CA LYS A 56 -4.64 -19.95 -0.63
C LYS A 56 -3.27 -20.55 -0.33
N ASP A 57 -2.84 -20.49 0.91
CA ASP A 57 -1.57 -21.04 1.38
C ASP A 57 -0.37 -20.48 0.63
N ARG A 58 -0.45 -19.21 0.21
CA ARG A 58 0.63 -18.53 -0.53
C ARG A 58 1.58 -17.78 0.39
N ILE A 59 1.15 -17.44 1.59
CA ILE A 59 2.00 -16.89 2.63
C ILE A 59 1.68 -17.54 3.95
N ARG A 60 2.64 -17.54 4.86
CA ARG A 60 2.46 -18.00 6.23
C ARG A 60 2.78 -16.88 7.18
N LEU A 61 1.87 -16.66 8.13
CA LEU A 61 2.07 -15.68 9.19
C LEU A 61 2.43 -16.41 10.48
N SER A 62 3.11 -15.72 11.39
CA SER A 62 3.50 -16.30 12.69
C SER A 62 2.33 -16.43 13.66
N MET A 63 1.16 -15.95 13.28
CA MET A 63 -0.05 -15.96 14.13
C MET A 63 -1.28 -16.02 13.21
N PRO A 64 -2.48 -16.29 13.77
CA PRO A 64 -3.71 -16.25 12.97
C PRO A 64 -3.87 -14.89 12.27
N VAL A 65 -4.44 -14.92 11.06
CA VAL A 65 -4.52 -13.72 10.22
C VAL A 65 -5.25 -12.57 10.90
N ASP A 66 -6.32 -12.87 11.63
CA ASP A 66 -7.07 -11.83 12.35
C ASP A 66 -6.19 -11.08 13.35
N GLU A 67 -5.40 -11.83 14.10
CA GLU A 67 -4.49 -11.26 15.07
C GLU A 67 -3.38 -10.47 14.42
N TRP A 68 -2.82 -11.01 13.32
CA TRP A 68 -1.77 -10.32 12.59
C TRP A 68 -2.26 -8.96 12.07
N VAL A 69 -3.44 -8.94 11.45
CA VAL A 69 -4.01 -7.70 10.92
C VAL A 69 -4.24 -6.69 12.05
N ARG A 70 -4.77 -7.16 13.19
CA ARG A 70 -5.02 -6.27 14.33
C ARG A 70 -3.72 -5.65 14.84
N GLN A 71 -2.68 -6.45 15.01
CA GLN A 71 -1.39 -5.97 15.49
C GLN A 71 -0.70 -5.06 14.47
N ALA A 72 -0.67 -5.47 13.21
CA ALA A 72 -0.02 -4.69 12.17
C ALA A 72 -0.73 -3.36 11.93
N SER A 73 -2.05 -3.33 12.05
CA SER A 73 -2.83 -2.09 11.90
C SER A 73 -2.62 -1.14 13.07
N ALA A 74 -2.16 -1.64 14.20
CA ALA A 74 -1.92 -0.82 15.39
C ALA A 74 -0.53 -0.20 15.42
N THR A 75 0.28 -0.39 14.38
CA THR A 75 1.60 0.24 14.27
C THR A 75 1.45 1.76 14.46
N PRO A 76 2.25 2.37 15.37
CA PRO A 76 2.11 3.80 15.62
C PRO A 76 2.26 4.63 14.33
N GLY A 77 1.33 5.57 14.15
CA GLY A 77 1.34 6.46 12.98
C GLY A 77 0.70 5.88 11.72
N MET A 78 0.28 4.61 11.75
CA MET A 78 -0.39 3.96 10.62
C MET A 78 -1.90 4.16 10.72
N GLN A 79 -2.51 4.45 9.59
CA GLN A 79 -3.95 4.62 9.48
C GLN A 79 -4.51 3.71 8.38
N MET A 80 -5.72 3.21 8.59
CA MET A 80 -6.41 2.37 7.61
C MET A 80 -7.17 3.25 6.62
N LEU A 81 -6.97 3.01 5.33
CA LEU A 81 -7.62 3.75 4.26
C LEU A 81 -8.74 2.89 3.68
N GLY A 82 -9.98 3.35 3.81
CA GLY A 82 -11.13 2.66 3.26
C GLY A 82 -11.26 2.88 1.76
N VAL A 83 -12.09 2.04 1.12
CA VAL A 83 -12.43 2.20 -0.29
C VAL A 83 -13.77 2.93 -0.36
N ILE A 84 -13.72 4.24 -0.57
CA ILE A 84 -14.92 5.05 -0.78
C ILE A 84 -15.37 4.92 -2.24
N PRO A 85 -16.63 5.30 -2.57
CA PRO A 85 -17.13 5.17 -3.95
C PRO A 85 -16.22 5.83 -5.00
N GLU A 86 -15.66 6.98 -4.70
CA GLU A 86 -14.78 7.70 -5.63
C GLU A 86 -13.52 6.89 -5.96
N ILE A 87 -12.95 6.20 -4.98
CA ILE A 87 -11.80 5.33 -5.20
C ILE A 87 -12.18 4.13 -6.08
N ALA A 88 -13.33 3.51 -5.77
CA ALA A 88 -13.81 2.38 -6.55
C ALA A 88 -14.02 2.76 -8.01
N LEU A 89 -14.65 3.89 -8.26
CA LEU A 89 -14.87 4.39 -9.62
C LEU A 89 -13.58 4.72 -10.32
N GLU A 90 -12.68 5.44 -9.65
CA GLU A 90 -11.39 5.81 -10.24
C GLU A 90 -10.60 4.57 -10.66
N SER A 91 -10.67 3.48 -9.89
CA SER A 91 -9.95 2.25 -10.21
C SER A 91 -10.38 1.63 -11.53
N THR A 92 -11.61 1.92 -11.99
CA THR A 92 -12.14 1.38 -13.25
C THR A 92 -11.76 2.21 -14.48
N ARG A 93 -11.21 3.41 -14.26
CA ARG A 93 -10.93 4.36 -15.34
C ARG A 93 -9.61 5.10 -15.16
N LEU A 94 -8.60 4.38 -14.66
CA LEU A 94 -7.25 4.94 -14.53
C LEU A 94 -6.72 5.33 -15.92
N PRO A 95 -5.99 6.46 -16.04
CA PRO A 95 -5.43 6.88 -17.31
C PRO A 95 -4.56 5.80 -17.95
N ASP A 96 -4.57 5.69 -19.26
CA ASP A 96 -3.74 4.76 -20.04
C ASP A 96 -3.91 3.28 -19.67
N ALA A 97 -5.04 2.93 -19.07
CA ALA A 97 -5.47 1.54 -18.84
C ALA A 97 -4.33 0.64 -18.31
N PRO A 98 -3.85 0.84 -17.08
CA PRO A 98 -2.82 -0.01 -16.51
C PRO A 98 -3.30 -1.45 -16.36
N HIS A 99 -2.38 -2.37 -16.00
CA HIS A 99 -2.70 -3.79 -15.88
C HIS A 99 -3.90 -4.05 -14.96
N GLY A 100 -4.47 -5.26 -15.07
CA GLY A 100 -5.81 -5.53 -14.58
C GLY A 100 -5.95 -6.04 -13.16
N ASP A 101 -4.89 -6.12 -12.33
CA ASP A 101 -5.04 -6.60 -10.96
C ASP A 101 -5.94 -5.65 -10.16
N PRO A 102 -7.10 -6.12 -9.64
CA PRO A 102 -8.05 -5.23 -8.98
C PRO A 102 -7.50 -4.55 -7.73
N VAL A 103 -6.71 -5.25 -6.92
CA VAL A 103 -6.15 -4.65 -5.71
C VAL A 103 -5.16 -3.57 -6.08
N ASP A 104 -4.28 -3.83 -7.03
CA ASP A 104 -3.32 -2.83 -7.51
C ASP A 104 -4.04 -1.59 -8.05
N ARG A 105 -5.11 -1.79 -8.82
CA ARG A 105 -5.88 -0.68 -9.36
C ARG A 105 -6.51 0.15 -8.26
N LEU A 106 -7.03 -0.49 -7.21
CA LEU A 106 -7.60 0.23 -6.07
C LEU A 106 -6.53 1.00 -5.29
N LEU A 107 -5.33 0.42 -5.15
CA LEU A 107 -4.21 1.12 -4.50
C LEU A 107 -3.78 2.34 -5.32
N MET A 108 -3.67 2.19 -6.64
CA MET A 108 -3.32 3.30 -7.52
C MET A 108 -4.38 4.41 -7.47
N ALA A 109 -5.64 4.04 -7.49
CA ALA A 109 -6.73 5.00 -7.38
C ALA A 109 -6.71 5.74 -6.05
N SER A 110 -6.43 5.03 -4.96
CA SER A 110 -6.29 5.63 -3.63
C SER A 110 -5.17 6.66 -3.60
N ALA A 111 -4.02 6.32 -4.15
CA ALA A 111 -2.89 7.22 -4.21
C ALA A 111 -3.22 8.48 -5.01
N ARG A 112 -3.88 8.33 -6.15
CA ARG A 112 -4.25 9.47 -6.99
C ARG A 112 -5.23 10.40 -6.30
N LEU A 113 -6.31 9.84 -5.75
CA LEU A 113 -7.38 10.67 -5.17
C LEU A 113 -6.96 11.36 -3.89
N HIS A 114 -6.14 10.72 -3.08
CA HIS A 114 -5.67 11.30 -1.82
C HIS A 114 -4.32 11.99 -1.95
N ASN A 115 -3.76 12.04 -3.15
CA ASN A 115 -2.45 12.65 -3.41
C ASN A 115 -1.35 12.03 -2.54
N LEU A 116 -1.41 10.72 -2.37
CA LEU A 116 -0.42 9.96 -1.61
C LEU A 116 0.66 9.40 -2.54
N THR A 117 1.85 9.16 -1.98
CA THR A 117 2.88 8.42 -2.70
C THR A 117 2.71 6.93 -2.39
N LEU A 118 2.58 6.11 -3.43
CA LEU A 118 2.43 4.66 -3.27
C LEU A 118 3.81 4.03 -3.17
N VAL A 119 4.08 3.36 -2.04
CA VAL A 119 5.34 2.63 -1.85
C VAL A 119 5.12 1.19 -2.29
N THR A 120 5.88 0.76 -3.28
CA THR A 120 5.69 -0.55 -3.91
C THR A 120 7.00 -1.09 -4.47
N ALA A 121 7.09 -2.42 -4.57
CA ALA A 121 8.16 -3.09 -5.31
C ALA A 121 7.70 -3.56 -6.70
N ASP A 122 6.44 -3.34 -7.05
CA ASP A 122 5.88 -3.82 -8.32
C ASP A 122 6.39 -2.97 -9.49
N GLU A 123 7.12 -3.62 -10.39
CA GLU A 123 7.74 -2.92 -11.52
C GLU A 123 6.70 -2.32 -12.47
N LYS A 124 5.54 -2.94 -12.62
CA LYS A 124 4.48 -2.41 -13.50
C LYS A 124 3.89 -1.12 -12.93
N ILE A 125 3.69 -1.08 -11.62
CA ILE A 125 3.19 0.13 -10.97
C ILE A 125 4.23 1.25 -11.04
N LEU A 126 5.50 0.91 -10.81
CA LEU A 126 6.58 1.89 -10.89
C LEU A 126 6.70 2.48 -12.30
N ALA A 127 6.59 1.62 -13.32
CA ALA A 127 6.62 2.08 -14.71
C ALA A 127 5.41 2.98 -15.03
N TYR A 128 4.25 2.63 -14.54
CA TYR A 128 3.04 3.44 -14.71
C TYR A 128 3.20 4.82 -14.06
N ALA A 129 3.80 4.85 -12.87
CA ALA A 129 4.06 6.12 -12.18
C ALA A 129 5.00 7.02 -12.98
N GLN A 130 5.96 6.44 -13.69
CA GLN A 130 6.88 7.24 -14.51
C GLN A 130 6.18 7.94 -15.66
N GLN A 131 5.00 7.50 -16.06
CA GLN A 131 4.20 8.21 -17.05
C GLN A 131 3.52 9.46 -16.47
N GLY A 132 3.65 9.71 -15.18
CA GLY A 132 3.13 10.92 -14.54
C GLY A 132 1.74 10.77 -13.93
N HIS A 133 1.16 9.58 -13.93
CA HIS A 133 -0.21 9.38 -13.48
C HIS A 133 -0.37 9.29 -11.97
N LEU A 134 0.68 8.91 -11.26
CA LEU A 134 0.68 8.90 -9.79
C LEU A 134 2.11 9.02 -9.28
N LYS A 135 2.24 9.31 -7.98
CA LYS A 135 3.53 9.33 -7.32
C LYS A 135 3.80 7.96 -6.73
N ALA A 136 4.98 7.41 -6.98
CA ALA A 136 5.37 6.12 -6.42
C ALA A 136 6.81 6.17 -5.94
N LEU A 137 7.10 5.33 -4.94
CA LEU A 137 8.43 5.19 -4.37
C LEU A 137 8.76 3.70 -4.34
N LYS A 138 9.92 3.34 -4.86
CA LYS A 138 10.36 1.94 -4.84
C LYS A 138 10.71 1.51 -3.42
N ALA A 139 10.14 0.39 -3.04
CA ALA A 139 10.37 -0.20 -1.73
C ALA A 139 11.77 -0.78 -1.57
#